data_3948888c66e5fbae8ec634c0377c7fae
#
_entry.id   3948888c66e5fbae8ec634c0377c7fae
#
_cell.length_a   1.000
_cell.length_b   1.000
_cell.length_c   1.000
_cell.angle_alpha   90.00
_cell.angle_beta   90.00
_cell.angle_gamma   90.00
#
_symmetry.space_group_name_H-M   'P 1'
#
loop_
_entity.id
_entity.type
_entity.pdbx_description
1 polymer ?
#
loop_
_entity_poly.entity_id
_entity_poly.type
_entity_poly.pdbx_seq_one_letter_code
_entity_poly.pdbx_strand_id
1 'polypeptide(L)'
;MKLTFLKCKIHRAVVTDANLGYEGSISIDPVLCEAAGLHVFERVEIYNCNNGSRIATYVIHGKPGEICLNGAAARHAQVGDRVIIAGYVELEPGEVASHEPSLVYVDERNRPMEAENEKAA
;
A
#
# COMPACT_ATOMS: atom_id res chain seq x y z
N MET A 1 -15.80 6.60 21.89
CA MET A 1 -15.26 5.32 21.36
C MET A 1 -14.83 5.52 19.91
N LYS A 2 -13.63 5.07 19.59
CA LYS A 2 -13.13 5.17 18.22
C LYS A 2 -13.13 3.80 17.56
N LEU A 3 -13.45 3.77 16.27
CA LEU A 3 -13.50 2.56 15.47
C LEU A 3 -12.43 2.65 14.38
N THR A 4 -11.75 1.56 14.11
CA THR A 4 -10.70 1.50 13.09
C THR A 4 -11.29 1.10 11.75
N PHE A 5 -11.11 1.95 10.74
CA PHE A 5 -11.64 1.73 9.40
C PHE A 5 -10.52 1.79 8.37
N LEU A 6 -10.76 1.16 7.24
CA LEU A 6 -9.85 1.27 6.09
C LEU A 6 -9.85 2.72 5.61
N LYS A 7 -8.68 3.35 5.63
CA LYS A 7 -8.48 4.69 5.09
C LYS A 7 -8.23 4.64 3.59
N CYS A 8 -7.38 3.71 3.17
CA CYS A 8 -6.97 3.59 1.78
C CYS A 8 -6.39 2.22 1.51
N LYS A 9 -6.34 1.88 0.22
CA LYS A 9 -5.73 0.63 -0.21
C LYS A 9 -5.13 0.84 -1.60
N ILE A 10 -3.87 0.40 -1.76
CA ILE A 10 -3.27 0.22 -3.09
C ILE A 10 -3.37 -1.27 -3.37
N HIS A 11 -4.18 -1.64 -4.36
CA HIS A 11 -4.57 -3.02 -4.59
C HIS A 11 -3.66 -3.69 -5.61
N ARG A 12 -2.98 -4.76 -5.18
CA ARG A 12 -2.19 -5.67 -6.01
C ARG A 12 -1.04 -4.98 -6.74
N ALA A 13 -0.33 -4.10 -6.03
CA ALA A 13 0.89 -3.49 -6.55
C ALA A 13 1.98 -4.56 -6.72
N VAL A 14 2.81 -4.38 -7.74
CA VAL A 14 3.90 -5.30 -8.05
C VAL A 14 5.16 -4.89 -7.29
N VAL A 15 5.73 -5.80 -6.51
CA VAL A 15 7.01 -5.55 -5.83
C VAL A 15 8.11 -5.46 -6.88
N THR A 16 8.82 -4.32 -6.89
CA THR A 16 9.88 -4.08 -7.86
C THR A 16 11.27 -4.37 -7.30
N ASP A 17 11.43 -4.34 -5.98
CA ASP A 17 12.70 -4.63 -5.33
C ASP A 17 12.47 -4.97 -3.86
N ALA A 18 13.48 -5.59 -3.25
CA ALA A 18 13.48 -5.92 -1.83
C ALA A 18 14.92 -5.77 -1.32
N ASN A 19 15.14 -4.80 -0.44
CA ASN A 19 16.49 -4.39 -0.02
C ASN A 19 16.68 -4.60 1.48
N LEU A 20 17.29 -5.71 1.86
CA LEU A 20 17.55 -6.05 3.27
C LEU A 20 18.50 -5.07 3.96
N GLY A 21 19.39 -4.45 3.21
CA GLY A 21 20.42 -3.57 3.75
C GLY A 21 19.99 -2.14 4.01
N TYR A 22 18.75 -1.80 3.68
CA TYR A 22 18.24 -0.44 3.86
C TYR A 22 17.41 -0.35 5.14
N GLU A 23 17.12 0.86 5.60
CA GLU A 23 16.27 1.04 6.78
C GLU A 23 14.85 0.49 6.53
N GLY A 24 14.29 -0.18 7.55
CA GLY A 24 12.97 -0.78 7.45
C GLY A 24 11.91 0.24 7.02
N SER A 25 11.22 -0.04 5.90
CA SER A 25 10.22 0.84 5.31
C SER A 25 9.67 0.20 4.05
N ILE A 26 8.70 0.88 3.43
CA ILE A 26 8.30 0.55 2.06
C ILE A 26 8.43 1.80 1.20
N SER A 27 9.20 1.68 0.10
CA SER A 27 9.34 2.77 -0.87
C SER A 27 8.21 2.67 -1.87
N ILE A 28 7.40 3.73 -1.97
CA ILE A 28 6.23 3.78 -2.84
C ILE A 28 6.35 4.98 -3.76
N ASP A 29 6.04 4.77 -5.04
CA ASP A 29 5.93 5.87 -6.01
C ASP A 29 5.06 7.00 -5.44
N PRO A 30 5.56 8.25 -5.42
CA PRO A 30 4.78 9.38 -4.91
C PRO A 30 3.41 9.55 -5.55
N VAL A 31 3.26 9.20 -6.82
CA VAL A 31 1.95 9.28 -7.51
C VAL A 31 0.94 8.35 -6.83
N LEU A 32 1.36 7.15 -6.44
CA LEU A 32 0.50 6.22 -5.72
C LEU A 32 0.18 6.73 -4.31
N CYS A 33 1.17 7.31 -3.63
CA CYS A 33 0.95 7.89 -2.31
C CYS A 33 -0.10 9.01 -2.38
N GLU A 34 0.00 9.89 -3.36
CA GLU A 34 -0.97 10.96 -3.54
C GLU A 34 -2.36 10.41 -3.83
N ALA A 35 -2.46 9.44 -4.73
CA ALA A 35 -3.75 8.84 -5.08
C ALA A 35 -4.41 8.16 -3.88
N ALA A 36 -3.63 7.53 -3.01
CA ALA A 36 -4.13 6.83 -1.84
C ALA A 36 -4.28 7.73 -0.60
N GLY A 37 -3.69 8.92 -0.63
CA GLY A 37 -3.67 9.79 0.54
C GLY A 37 -2.69 9.35 1.60
N LEU A 38 -1.60 8.70 1.21
CA LEU A 38 -0.55 8.25 2.12
C LEU A 38 0.54 9.30 2.25
N HIS A 39 1.01 9.48 3.48
CA HIS A 39 2.06 10.44 3.81
C HIS A 39 3.36 9.69 4.13
N VAL A 40 4.50 10.37 3.93
CA VAL A 40 5.79 9.85 4.37
C VAL A 40 5.75 9.61 5.87
N PHE A 41 6.27 8.46 6.29
CA PHE A 41 6.29 7.96 7.66
C PHE A 41 4.95 7.46 8.18
N GLU A 42 3.92 7.49 7.38
CA GLU A 42 2.64 6.91 7.79
C GLU A 42 2.75 5.39 7.86
N ARG A 43 2.19 4.81 8.93
CA ARG A 43 2.13 3.37 9.08
C ARG A 43 1.18 2.75 8.06
N VAL A 44 1.64 1.67 7.42
CA VAL A 44 0.81 0.87 6.53
C VAL A 44 0.96 -0.60 6.87
N GLU A 45 -0.04 -1.38 6.48
CA GLU A 45 0.02 -2.83 6.52
C GLU A 45 0.18 -3.33 5.09
N ILE A 46 0.98 -4.37 4.94
CA ILE A 46 1.28 -4.94 3.63
C ILE A 46 0.85 -6.40 3.65
N TYR A 47 -0.03 -6.75 2.71
CA TYR A 47 -0.55 -8.11 2.57
C TYR A 47 -0.04 -8.68 1.27
N ASN A 48 0.80 -9.72 1.36
CA ASN A 48 1.38 -10.35 0.18
C ASN A 48 0.40 -11.39 -0.38
N CYS A 49 -0.09 -11.15 -1.58
CA CYS A 49 -1.08 -12.02 -2.21
C CYS A 49 -0.50 -13.35 -2.68
N ASN A 50 0.83 -13.44 -2.79
CA ASN A 50 1.49 -14.65 -3.28
C ASN A 50 1.85 -15.62 -2.16
N ASN A 51 2.31 -15.12 -1.02
CA ASN A 51 2.76 -15.98 0.08
C ASN A 51 1.92 -15.85 1.36
N GLY A 52 0.94 -14.94 1.38
CA GLY A 52 0.08 -14.74 2.53
C GLY A 52 0.70 -13.98 3.69
N SER A 53 1.90 -13.47 3.55
CA SER A 53 2.57 -12.71 4.61
C SER A 53 1.83 -11.40 4.88
N ARG A 54 1.73 -11.03 6.16
CA ARG A 54 1.07 -9.80 6.61
C ARG A 54 2.00 -9.11 7.58
N ILE A 55 2.46 -7.91 7.22
CA ILE A 55 3.39 -7.13 8.03
C ILE A 55 2.96 -5.67 8.10
N ALA A 56 3.54 -4.93 9.03
CA ALA A 56 3.36 -3.50 9.13
C ALA A 56 4.71 -2.81 9.03
N THR A 57 4.73 -1.67 8.36
CA THR A 57 5.90 -0.81 8.24
C THR A 57 5.43 0.64 8.00
N TYR A 58 6.29 1.50 7.50
CA TYR A 58 5.92 2.88 7.19
C TYR A 58 6.39 3.26 5.80
N VAL A 59 5.75 4.30 5.26
CA VAL A 59 5.95 4.76 3.89
C VAL A 59 7.14 5.69 3.77
N ILE A 60 7.95 5.50 2.72
CA ILE A 60 8.86 6.52 2.21
C ILE A 60 8.61 6.65 0.71
N HIS A 61 9.03 7.76 0.11
CA HIS A 61 8.88 7.95 -1.33
C HIS A 61 9.95 7.20 -2.09
N GLY A 62 9.54 6.47 -3.11
CA GLY A 62 10.41 5.79 -4.04
C GLY A 62 10.45 6.49 -5.38
N LYS A 63 10.98 5.80 -6.38
CA LYS A 63 11.05 6.26 -7.76
C LYS A 63 9.72 5.99 -8.47
N PRO A 64 9.50 6.57 -9.65
CA PRO A 64 8.30 6.23 -10.44
C PRO A 64 8.18 4.71 -10.66
N GLY A 65 7.02 4.17 -10.36
CA GLY A 65 6.71 2.75 -10.48
C GLY A 65 7.29 1.86 -9.39
N GLU A 66 8.03 2.40 -8.45
CA GLU A 66 8.71 1.61 -7.43
C GLU A 66 7.77 1.18 -6.31
N ILE A 67 7.86 -0.09 -5.95
CA ILE A 67 7.33 -0.67 -4.72
C ILE A 67 8.46 -1.54 -4.17
N CYS A 68 9.19 -1.03 -3.20
CA CYS A 68 10.36 -1.70 -2.64
C CYS A 68 10.19 -1.91 -1.14
N LEU A 69 10.33 -3.15 -0.68
CA LEU A 69 10.32 -3.47 0.73
C LEU A 69 11.74 -3.41 1.26
N ASN A 70 11.96 -2.63 2.30
CA ASN A 70 13.28 -2.33 2.85
C ASN A 70 13.47 -2.92 4.23
N GLY A 71 14.71 -3.27 4.56
CA GLY A 71 15.07 -3.79 5.86
C GLY A 71 14.42 -5.14 6.12
N ALA A 72 13.95 -5.37 7.34
CA ALA A 72 13.32 -6.64 7.72
C ALA A 72 12.10 -6.96 6.86
N ALA A 73 11.38 -5.95 6.38
CA ALA A 73 10.22 -6.15 5.51
C ALA A 73 10.61 -6.87 4.21
N ALA A 74 11.84 -6.71 3.74
CA ALA A 74 12.30 -7.34 2.50
C ALA A 74 12.26 -8.86 2.55
N ARG A 75 12.24 -9.46 3.73
CA ARG A 75 12.13 -10.91 3.86
C ARG A 75 10.73 -11.45 3.54
N HIS A 76 9.75 -10.59 3.47
CA HIS A 76 8.34 -10.98 3.32
C HIS A 76 7.84 -10.89 1.88
N ALA A 77 8.69 -10.53 0.93
CA ALA A 77 8.29 -10.41 -0.46
C ALA A 77 9.47 -10.64 -1.39
N GLN A 78 9.15 -11.10 -2.60
CA GLN A 78 10.11 -11.23 -3.70
C GLN A 78 9.68 -10.30 -4.81
N VAL A 79 10.64 -9.89 -5.65
CA VAL A 79 10.34 -9.12 -6.86
C VAL A 79 9.31 -9.88 -7.70
N GLY A 80 8.28 -9.17 -8.13
CA GLY A 80 7.17 -9.75 -8.89
C GLY A 80 5.97 -10.15 -8.05
N ASP A 81 6.10 -10.23 -6.73
CA ASP A 81 4.95 -10.52 -5.88
C ASP A 81 3.92 -9.39 -5.97
N ARG A 82 2.66 -9.76 -5.79
CA ARG A 82 1.56 -8.79 -5.69
C ARG A 82 1.26 -8.52 -4.24
N VAL A 83 1.22 -7.24 -3.86
CA VAL A 83 0.92 -6.85 -2.49
C VAL A 83 -0.22 -5.86 -2.44
N ILE A 84 -0.96 -5.91 -1.34
CA ILE A 84 -1.96 -4.89 -1.00
C ILE A 84 -1.33 -4.03 0.09
N ILE A 85 -1.34 -2.71 -0.12
CA ILE A 85 -0.84 -1.76 0.85
C ILE A 85 -2.04 -1.04 1.42
N ALA A 86 -2.29 -1.19 2.73
CA ALA A 86 -3.49 -0.68 3.37
C ALA A 86 -3.15 0.31 4.46
N GLY A 87 -3.84 1.45 4.45
CA GLY A 87 -3.79 2.43 5.54
C GLY A 87 -5.10 2.40 6.31
N TYR A 88 -5.03 2.70 7.59
CA TYR A 88 -6.19 2.67 8.48
C TYR A 88 -6.33 3.98 9.22
N VAL A 89 -7.55 4.28 9.64
CA VAL A 89 -7.88 5.52 10.32
C VAL A 89 -8.86 5.22 11.46
N GLU A 90 -8.75 5.98 12.53
CA GLU A 90 -9.71 5.88 13.61
C GLU A 90 -10.80 6.94 13.45
N LEU A 91 -12.05 6.50 13.51
CA LEU A 91 -13.22 7.35 13.34
C LEU A 91 -14.09 7.30 14.59
N GLU A 92 -14.68 8.45 14.93
CA GLU A 92 -15.78 8.45 15.89
C GLU A 92 -17.03 7.89 15.21
N PRO A 93 -17.97 7.27 15.97
CA PRO A 93 -19.16 6.69 15.34
C PRO A 93 -19.94 7.64 14.44
N GLY A 94 -19.96 8.93 14.77
CA GLY A 94 -20.67 9.93 13.95
C GLY A 94 -20.01 10.22 12.61
N GLU A 95 -18.75 9.81 12.41
CA GLU A 95 -18.03 10.02 11.17
C GLU A 95 -18.15 8.86 10.18
N VAL A 96 -18.65 7.71 10.66
CA VAL A 96 -18.65 6.48 9.86
C VAL A 96 -19.50 6.61 8.60
N ALA A 97 -20.67 7.24 8.70
CA ALA A 97 -21.60 7.31 7.56
C ALA A 97 -21.04 8.13 6.38
N SER A 98 -20.16 9.08 6.65
CA SER A 98 -19.56 9.93 5.61
C SER A 98 -18.18 9.47 5.16
N HIS A 99 -17.66 8.39 5.75
CA HIS A 99 -16.32 7.91 5.43
C HIS A 99 -16.32 7.07 4.15
N GLU A 100 -15.39 7.39 3.25
CA GLU A 100 -15.12 6.58 2.06
C GLU A 100 -13.62 6.33 1.97
N PRO A 101 -13.18 5.07 1.87
CA PRO A 101 -11.77 4.79 1.68
C PRO A 101 -11.32 5.14 0.26
N SER A 102 -10.06 5.53 0.12
CA SER A 102 -9.44 5.72 -1.19
C SER A 102 -8.92 4.38 -1.68
N LEU A 103 -9.49 3.88 -2.77
CA LEU A 103 -9.10 2.61 -3.36
C LEU A 103 -8.34 2.86 -4.64
N VAL A 104 -7.07 2.46 -4.68
CA VAL A 104 -6.20 2.67 -5.83
C VAL A 104 -5.91 1.32 -6.47
N TYR A 105 -6.25 1.19 -7.74
CA TYR A 105 -5.95 0.02 -8.55
C TYR A 105 -4.80 0.37 -9.48
N VAL A 106 -3.93 -0.59 -9.74
CA VAL A 106 -2.72 -0.35 -10.53
C VAL A 106 -2.58 -1.37 -11.64
N ASP A 107 -1.89 -0.97 -12.71
CA ASP A 107 -1.50 -1.87 -13.79
C ASP A 107 -0.20 -2.60 -13.42
N GLU A 108 0.36 -3.36 -14.35
CA GLU A 108 1.56 -4.15 -14.09
C GLU A 108 2.82 -3.32 -13.87
N ARG A 109 2.77 -2.02 -14.19
CA ARG A 109 3.88 -1.09 -13.96
C ARG A 109 3.63 -0.20 -12.76
N ASN A 110 2.65 -0.56 -11.92
CA ASN A 110 2.26 0.19 -10.73
C ASN A 110 1.74 1.59 -11.05
N ARG A 111 1.12 1.77 -12.20
CA ARG A 111 0.47 3.03 -12.53
C ARG A 111 -0.99 2.96 -12.12
N PRO A 112 -1.54 4.03 -11.55
CA PRO A 112 -2.96 4.05 -11.20
C PRO A 112 -3.83 3.83 -12.44
N MET A 113 -4.89 3.05 -12.27
CA MET A 113 -5.90 2.85 -13.29
C MET A 113 -7.29 2.95 -12.68
N GLU A 114 -8.30 3.06 -13.52
CA GLU A 114 -9.67 3.24 -13.06
C GLU A 114 -10.26 1.94 -12.51
N ALA A 115 -11.12 2.09 -11.50
CA ALA A 115 -11.71 0.94 -10.78
C ALA A 115 -12.50 0.00 -11.70
N GLU A 116 -13.18 0.53 -12.70
CA GLU A 116 -13.92 -0.30 -13.65
C GLU A 116 -13.01 -1.19 -14.49
N ASN A 117 -11.78 -0.76 -14.77
CA ASN A 117 -10.80 -1.60 -15.46
C ASN A 117 -10.37 -2.75 -14.58
N GLU A 118 -10.22 -2.50 -13.29
CA GLU A 118 -9.91 -3.53 -12.30
C GLU A 118 -11.03 -4.57 -12.26
N LYS A 119 -12.28 -4.11 -12.23
CA LYS A 119 -13.43 -5.02 -12.17
C LYS A 119 -13.55 -5.88 -13.43
N ALA A 120 -13.12 -5.37 -14.56
CA ALA A 120 -13.17 -6.09 -15.82
C ALA A 120 -12.08 -7.16 -15.91
N ALA A 121 -11.03 -7.00 -15.16
CA ALA A 121 -9.94 -7.96 -15.12
C ALA A 121 -10.30 -9.13 -14.22
#